data_69cbda32034b94a9168956102643c4ee
#
_entry.id   69cbda32034b94a9168956102643c4ee
#
_cell.length_a   1.000
_cell.length_b   1.000
_cell.length_c   1.000
_cell.angle_alpha   90.00
_cell.angle_beta   90.00
_cell.angle_gamma   90.00
#
_symmetry.space_group_name_H-M   'P 1'
#
loop_
_entity.id
_entity.type
_entity.pdbx_description
1 polymer ?
#
loop_
_entity_poly.entity_id
_entity_poly.type
_entity_poly.pdbx_seq_one_letter_code
_entity_poly.pdbx_strand_id
1 'polypeptide(L)'
;DREVEGRRPIEAPRLVRTFRAFLTHTKSNRLTIDDLKQRLENKSAGHFYYRHKVFIELFEEIWKGWEERLQSERCIDFEDMLNLAADCIESGNWKNPYELVMVDEFQDVSQARARLIAGLLREKNKHLFAVGDDWQSINRFAGSDLSVMTEFENLFGKAVTLKLEKTFRCPQSLCDISGNFVQKNPRQLKKKVASEQKAEDQPVKIIRVDDEFKIRSAIARRIDELTALKNLSDKPLKIYVLGRYRKEREYLPTNLNPNVEVEFVTAHSSKGLEADHVIIPKMTSETLGFPSQVADDPVLQLAMPSE
;
A
#
# COMPACT_ATOMS: atom_id res chain seq x y z
N ASP A 1 -25.09 -22.99 -12.20
CA ASP A 1 -24.53 -23.26 -10.86
C ASP A 1 -24.26 -24.74 -10.71
N ARG A 2 -23.11 -25.20 -11.17
CA ARG A 2 -22.64 -26.56 -10.93
C ARG A 2 -21.52 -26.48 -9.91
N GLU A 3 -21.68 -27.19 -8.78
CA GLU A 3 -20.58 -27.48 -7.87
C GLU A 3 -19.52 -28.25 -8.67
N VAL A 4 -18.41 -27.62 -8.94
CA VAL A 4 -17.24 -28.28 -9.49
C VAL A 4 -16.41 -28.73 -8.30
N GLU A 5 -16.31 -30.05 -8.12
CA GLU A 5 -15.48 -30.72 -7.11
C GLU A 5 -15.78 -30.39 -5.63
N GLY A 6 -17.05 -30.26 -5.26
CA GLY A 6 -17.45 -30.06 -3.85
C GLY A 6 -17.05 -28.71 -3.25
N ARG A 7 -16.60 -27.75 -4.05
CA ARG A 7 -16.30 -26.38 -3.62
C ARG A 7 -17.54 -25.51 -3.74
N ARG A 8 -17.84 -24.72 -2.71
CA ARG A 8 -18.91 -23.72 -2.76
C ARG A 8 -18.65 -22.73 -3.88
N PRO A 9 -19.68 -22.32 -4.65
CA PRO A 9 -19.51 -21.24 -5.65
C PRO A 9 -18.96 -19.98 -4.98
N ILE A 10 -18.15 -19.22 -5.71
CA ILE A 10 -17.61 -17.96 -5.22
C ILE A 10 -18.78 -17.01 -4.98
N GLU A 11 -18.92 -16.49 -3.78
CA GLU A 11 -19.94 -15.50 -3.47
C GLU A 11 -19.81 -14.28 -4.38
N ALA A 12 -20.92 -13.86 -5.00
CA ALA A 12 -20.96 -12.74 -5.93
C ALA A 12 -20.22 -11.48 -5.41
N PRO A 13 -20.32 -11.08 -4.13
CA PRO A 13 -19.58 -9.93 -3.60
C PRO A 13 -18.06 -10.08 -3.63
N ARG A 14 -17.53 -11.31 -3.53
CA ARG A 14 -16.08 -11.55 -3.65
C ARG A 14 -15.63 -11.44 -5.10
N LEU A 15 -16.38 -12.02 -6.01
CA LEU A 15 -16.10 -11.95 -7.45
C LEU A 15 -16.12 -10.51 -7.95
N VAL A 16 -17.12 -9.73 -7.56
CA VAL A 16 -17.20 -8.29 -7.89
C VAL A 16 -15.98 -7.52 -7.39
N ARG A 17 -15.52 -7.80 -6.16
CA ARG A 17 -14.31 -7.17 -5.63
C ARG A 17 -13.07 -7.54 -6.43
N THR A 18 -12.94 -8.81 -6.82
CA THR A 18 -11.82 -9.28 -7.64
C THR A 18 -11.82 -8.63 -9.01
N PHE A 19 -12.97 -8.56 -9.69
CA PHE A 19 -13.08 -7.87 -10.97
C PHE A 19 -12.76 -6.38 -10.88
N ARG A 20 -13.22 -5.70 -9.83
CA ARG A 20 -12.89 -4.30 -9.58
C ARG A 20 -11.39 -4.09 -9.41
N ALA A 21 -10.75 -4.87 -8.53
CA ALA A 21 -9.32 -4.78 -8.31
C ALA A 21 -8.54 -5.09 -9.60
N PHE A 22 -8.98 -6.10 -10.35
CA PHE A 22 -8.36 -6.47 -11.61
C PHE A 22 -8.48 -5.36 -12.64
N LEU A 23 -9.66 -4.72 -12.77
CA LEU A 23 -9.87 -3.58 -13.66
C LEU A 23 -8.97 -2.39 -13.30
N THR A 24 -8.94 -2.03 -12.01
CA THR A 24 -8.04 -0.97 -11.51
C THR A 24 -6.59 -1.25 -11.89
N HIS A 25 -6.08 -2.46 -11.62
CA HIS A 25 -4.70 -2.80 -11.97
C HIS A 25 -4.47 -2.80 -13.48
N THR A 26 -5.42 -3.34 -14.27
CA THR A 26 -5.32 -3.38 -15.74
C THR A 26 -5.21 -1.97 -16.31
N LYS A 27 -6.07 -1.05 -15.89
CA LYS A 27 -6.05 0.36 -16.33
C LYS A 27 -4.83 1.12 -15.80
N SER A 28 -4.48 0.95 -14.53
CA SER A 28 -3.30 1.59 -13.92
C SER A 28 -1.99 1.19 -14.59
N ASN A 29 -1.91 -0.06 -15.09
CA ASN A 29 -0.75 -0.58 -15.82
C ASN A 29 -0.92 -0.51 -17.34
N ARG A 30 -2.01 0.07 -17.84
CA ARG A 30 -2.34 0.23 -19.26
C ARG A 30 -2.26 -1.09 -20.04
N LEU A 31 -2.70 -2.16 -19.43
CA LEU A 31 -2.72 -3.47 -20.07
C LEU A 31 -3.95 -3.58 -20.98
N THR A 32 -3.75 -4.15 -22.14
CA THR A 32 -4.83 -4.56 -23.02
C THR A 32 -5.26 -6.00 -22.69
N ILE A 33 -6.37 -6.44 -23.24
CA ILE A 33 -6.80 -7.85 -23.16
C ILE A 33 -5.75 -8.78 -23.75
N ASP A 34 -5.10 -8.37 -24.83
CA ASP A 34 -4.05 -9.16 -25.47
C ASP A 34 -2.81 -9.28 -24.59
N ASP A 35 -2.42 -8.20 -23.88
CA ASP A 35 -1.34 -8.27 -22.89
C ASP A 35 -1.67 -9.24 -21.75
N LEU A 36 -2.92 -9.24 -21.26
CA LEU A 36 -3.37 -10.17 -20.22
C LEU A 36 -3.35 -11.62 -20.70
N LYS A 37 -3.82 -11.87 -21.94
CA LYS A 37 -3.75 -13.19 -22.58
C LYS A 37 -2.31 -13.66 -22.76
N GLN A 38 -1.42 -12.79 -23.22
CA GLN A 38 0.02 -13.08 -23.36
C GLN A 38 0.68 -13.39 -22.02
N ARG A 39 0.38 -12.61 -20.98
CA ARG A 39 0.89 -12.87 -19.62
C ARG A 39 0.39 -14.21 -19.06
N LEU A 40 -0.85 -14.61 -19.39
CA LEU A 40 -1.39 -15.91 -19.02
C LEU A 40 -0.65 -17.03 -19.75
N GLU A 41 -0.42 -16.92 -21.06
CA GLU A 41 0.30 -17.93 -21.85
C GLU A 41 1.73 -18.14 -21.34
N ASN A 42 2.42 -17.07 -20.93
CA ASN A 42 3.74 -17.16 -20.31
C ASN A 42 3.73 -17.93 -18.97
N LYS A 43 2.56 -18.10 -18.34
CA LYS A 43 2.33 -18.86 -17.10
C LYS A 43 1.57 -20.17 -17.34
N SER A 44 1.56 -20.69 -18.57
CA SER A 44 0.71 -21.82 -19.02
C SER A 44 0.84 -23.11 -18.22
N ALA A 45 1.96 -23.34 -17.53
CA ALA A 45 2.17 -24.51 -16.67
C ALA A 45 1.59 -24.36 -15.24
N GLY A 46 0.91 -23.28 -14.91
CA GLY A 46 0.44 -23.00 -13.56
C GLY A 46 -0.86 -23.73 -13.21
N HIS A 47 -0.97 -24.16 -11.94
CA HIS A 47 -2.17 -24.83 -11.38
C HIS A 47 -3.48 -24.08 -11.66
N PHE A 48 -3.44 -22.75 -11.78
CA PHE A 48 -4.62 -21.91 -12.00
C PHE A 48 -4.85 -21.50 -13.46
N TYR A 49 -4.10 -22.02 -14.42
CA TYR A 49 -4.15 -21.57 -15.83
C TYR A 49 -5.58 -21.55 -16.40
N TYR A 50 -6.32 -22.68 -16.30
CA TYR A 50 -7.66 -22.77 -16.85
C TYR A 50 -8.65 -21.81 -16.17
N ARG A 51 -8.56 -21.67 -14.85
CA ARG A 51 -9.37 -20.73 -14.09
C ARG A 51 -9.08 -19.27 -14.49
N HIS A 52 -7.82 -18.93 -14.69
CA HIS A 52 -7.43 -17.58 -15.11
C HIS A 52 -7.88 -17.30 -16.55
N LYS A 53 -7.84 -18.30 -17.43
CA LYS A 53 -8.35 -18.19 -18.81
C LYS A 53 -9.82 -17.81 -18.82
N VAL A 54 -10.66 -18.59 -18.11
CA VAL A 54 -12.10 -18.30 -17.99
C VAL A 54 -12.35 -16.95 -17.34
N PHE A 55 -11.52 -16.56 -16.35
CA PHE A 55 -11.62 -15.26 -15.72
C PHE A 55 -11.37 -14.12 -16.70
N ILE A 56 -10.34 -14.22 -17.56
CA ILE A 56 -10.03 -13.19 -18.57
C ILE A 56 -11.16 -13.09 -19.59
N GLU A 57 -11.72 -14.21 -20.05
CA GLU A 57 -12.85 -14.23 -20.99
C GLU A 57 -14.07 -13.49 -20.39
N LEU A 58 -14.41 -13.76 -19.13
CA LEU A 58 -15.48 -13.03 -18.44
C LEU A 58 -15.14 -11.56 -18.19
N PHE A 59 -13.88 -11.27 -17.88
CA PHE A 59 -13.41 -9.92 -17.64
C PHE A 59 -13.48 -9.06 -18.90
N GLU A 60 -13.18 -9.60 -20.07
CA GLU A 60 -13.26 -8.90 -21.35
C GLU A 60 -14.69 -8.36 -21.59
N GLU A 61 -15.71 -9.19 -21.36
CA GLU A 61 -17.12 -8.77 -21.48
C GLU A 61 -17.53 -7.72 -20.42
N ILE A 62 -17.08 -7.93 -19.18
CA ILE A 62 -17.37 -6.98 -18.09
C ILE A 62 -16.71 -5.63 -18.36
N TRP A 63 -15.45 -5.63 -18.82
CA TRP A 63 -14.72 -4.40 -19.14
C TRP A 63 -15.39 -3.64 -20.29
N LYS A 64 -15.74 -4.34 -21.35
CA LYS A 64 -16.49 -3.75 -22.48
C LYS A 64 -17.79 -3.08 -22.00
N GLY A 65 -18.60 -3.80 -21.24
CA GLY A 65 -19.85 -3.23 -20.68
C GLY A 65 -19.60 -2.06 -19.72
N TRP A 66 -18.49 -2.06 -18.97
CA TRP A 66 -18.09 -0.96 -18.11
C TRP A 66 -17.75 0.29 -18.94
N GLU A 67 -16.94 0.17 -19.99
CA GLU A 67 -16.58 1.27 -20.88
C GLU A 67 -17.80 1.85 -21.61
N GLU A 68 -18.69 0.98 -22.15
CA GLU A 68 -19.93 1.40 -22.77
C GLU A 68 -20.81 2.20 -21.81
N ARG A 69 -20.87 1.79 -20.54
CA ARG A 69 -21.63 2.49 -19.51
C ARG A 69 -21.03 3.85 -19.18
N LEU A 70 -19.71 3.91 -18.95
CA LEU A 70 -19.01 5.17 -18.71
C LEU A 70 -19.26 6.16 -19.87
N GLN A 71 -19.16 5.68 -21.10
CA GLN A 71 -19.41 6.50 -22.29
C GLN A 71 -20.88 7.00 -22.35
N SER A 72 -21.86 6.12 -22.08
CA SER A 72 -23.27 6.48 -22.08
C SER A 72 -23.64 7.49 -21.00
N GLU A 73 -23.04 7.37 -19.81
CA GLU A 73 -23.22 8.26 -18.68
C GLU A 73 -22.34 9.53 -18.77
N ARG A 74 -21.46 9.63 -19.78
CA ARG A 74 -20.46 10.71 -19.96
C ARG A 74 -19.57 10.87 -18.72
N CYS A 75 -19.17 9.76 -18.14
CA CYS A 75 -18.32 9.69 -16.97
C CYS A 75 -16.97 9.04 -17.32
N ILE A 76 -15.99 9.24 -16.45
CA ILE A 76 -14.69 8.55 -16.47
C ILE A 76 -14.41 8.00 -15.07
N ASP A 77 -13.66 6.92 -14.97
CA ASP A 77 -13.14 6.45 -13.69
C ASP A 77 -11.80 7.13 -13.33
N PHE A 78 -11.27 6.82 -12.14
CA PHE A 78 -10.04 7.46 -11.67
C PHE A 78 -8.80 7.08 -12.50
N GLU A 79 -8.73 5.86 -12.99
CA GLU A 79 -7.66 5.39 -13.84
C GLU A 79 -7.71 6.04 -15.21
N ASP A 80 -8.92 6.19 -15.77
CA ASP A 80 -9.14 6.90 -17.04
C ASP A 80 -8.75 8.36 -16.93
N MET A 81 -9.05 9.01 -15.81
CA MET A 81 -8.65 10.40 -15.58
C MET A 81 -7.15 10.60 -15.76
N LEU A 82 -6.34 9.69 -15.20
CA LEU A 82 -4.88 9.75 -15.31
C LEU A 82 -4.40 9.43 -16.74
N ASN A 83 -4.96 8.40 -17.36
CA ASN A 83 -4.59 7.97 -18.70
C ASN A 83 -4.96 9.01 -19.75
N LEU A 84 -6.18 9.55 -19.70
CA LEU A 84 -6.64 10.60 -20.62
C LEU A 84 -5.86 11.91 -20.44
N ALA A 85 -5.51 12.28 -19.20
CA ALA A 85 -4.64 13.42 -18.96
C ALA A 85 -3.27 13.24 -19.61
N ALA A 86 -2.67 12.06 -19.47
CA ALA A 86 -1.41 11.74 -20.11
C ALA A 86 -1.54 11.76 -21.64
N ASP A 87 -2.61 11.18 -22.21
CA ASP A 87 -2.88 11.20 -23.66
C ASP A 87 -3.05 12.63 -24.18
N CYS A 88 -3.74 13.49 -23.43
CA CYS A 88 -3.93 14.90 -23.78
C CYS A 88 -2.61 15.67 -23.86
N ILE A 89 -1.69 15.41 -22.91
CA ILE A 89 -0.35 16.02 -22.91
C ILE A 89 0.49 15.45 -24.06
N GLU A 90 0.48 14.15 -24.24
CA GLU A 90 1.27 13.45 -25.26
C GLU A 90 0.87 13.81 -26.69
N SER A 91 -0.42 14.06 -26.92
CA SER A 91 -0.92 14.53 -28.21
C SER A 91 -0.69 16.03 -28.45
N GLY A 92 -0.17 16.76 -27.46
CA GLY A 92 0.08 18.21 -27.57
C GLY A 92 -1.17 19.06 -27.43
N ASN A 93 -2.32 18.48 -27.07
CA ASN A 93 -3.57 19.20 -26.85
C ASN A 93 -3.53 20.08 -25.60
N TRP A 94 -2.61 19.79 -24.70
CA TRP A 94 -2.31 20.61 -23.53
C TRP A 94 -0.80 20.70 -23.31
N LYS A 95 -0.33 21.91 -22.99
CA LYS A 95 1.09 22.16 -22.69
C LYS A 95 1.25 22.46 -21.21
N ASN A 96 2.25 21.86 -20.60
CA ASN A 96 2.57 22.11 -19.20
C ASN A 96 3.10 23.54 -19.01
N PRO A 97 2.40 24.44 -18.30
CA PRO A 97 2.89 25.79 -18.02
C PRO A 97 3.96 25.85 -16.93
N TYR A 98 4.13 24.78 -16.15
CA TYR A 98 5.02 24.74 -14.99
C TYR A 98 6.43 24.30 -15.43
N GLU A 99 7.45 24.92 -14.87
CA GLU A 99 8.86 24.54 -15.08
C GLU A 99 9.29 23.43 -14.13
N LEU A 100 8.72 23.40 -12.93
CA LEU A 100 9.02 22.41 -11.90
C LEU A 100 7.76 21.58 -11.55
N VAL A 101 7.91 20.27 -11.62
CA VAL A 101 6.92 19.28 -11.15
C VAL A 101 7.46 18.71 -9.84
N MET A 102 6.69 18.77 -8.78
CA MET A 102 7.06 18.21 -7.47
C MET A 102 6.11 17.06 -7.13
N VAL A 103 6.68 15.93 -6.72
CA VAL A 103 5.91 14.73 -6.35
C VAL A 103 6.38 14.24 -4.99
N ASP A 104 5.44 14.21 -4.04
CA ASP A 104 5.65 13.62 -2.72
C ASP A 104 5.14 12.16 -2.68
N GLU A 105 5.59 11.39 -1.68
CA GLU A 105 5.24 9.96 -1.53
C GLU A 105 5.48 9.16 -2.82
N PHE A 106 6.61 9.40 -3.48
CA PHE A 106 6.91 8.90 -4.82
C PHE A 106 6.89 7.36 -4.91
N GLN A 107 7.09 6.63 -3.80
CA GLN A 107 6.97 5.17 -3.74
C GLN A 107 5.53 4.66 -3.96
N ASP A 108 4.53 5.57 -3.94
CA ASP A 108 3.12 5.21 -4.19
C ASP A 108 2.67 5.52 -5.63
N VAL A 109 3.60 5.90 -6.50
CA VAL A 109 3.29 6.21 -7.89
C VAL A 109 3.00 4.92 -8.67
N SER A 110 1.89 4.90 -9.43
CA SER A 110 1.54 3.84 -10.38
C SER A 110 2.15 4.11 -11.76
N GLN A 111 2.16 3.12 -12.65
CA GLN A 111 2.61 3.30 -14.03
C GLN A 111 1.83 4.40 -14.78
N ALA A 112 0.51 4.51 -14.57
CA ALA A 112 -0.30 5.58 -15.16
C ALA A 112 0.14 6.97 -14.66
N ARG A 113 0.44 7.10 -13.35
CA ARG A 113 0.96 8.35 -12.79
C ARG A 113 2.36 8.67 -13.29
N ALA A 114 3.23 7.66 -13.38
CA ALA A 114 4.58 7.83 -13.93
C ALA A 114 4.54 8.35 -15.36
N ARG A 115 3.66 7.80 -16.20
CA ARG A 115 3.45 8.26 -17.57
C ARG A 115 2.98 9.73 -17.62
N LEU A 116 2.01 10.09 -16.78
CA LEU A 116 1.53 11.47 -16.67
C LEU A 116 2.67 12.42 -16.29
N ILE A 117 3.48 12.05 -15.29
CA ILE A 117 4.65 12.82 -14.87
C ILE A 117 5.64 12.95 -16.01
N ALA A 118 5.98 11.86 -16.71
CA ALA A 118 6.88 11.87 -17.85
C ALA A 118 6.36 12.76 -18.98
N GLY A 119 5.04 12.75 -19.22
CA GLY A 119 4.39 13.66 -20.16
C GLY A 119 4.61 15.14 -19.81
N LEU A 120 4.51 15.48 -18.53
CA LEU A 120 4.73 16.85 -18.04
C LEU A 120 6.18 17.33 -18.23
N LEU A 121 7.13 16.43 -18.41
CA LEU A 121 8.55 16.73 -18.56
C LEU A 121 9.05 16.76 -20.02
N ARG A 122 8.18 16.51 -21.00
CA ARG A 122 8.59 16.38 -22.43
C ARG A 122 9.21 17.63 -23.03
N GLU A 123 8.79 18.80 -22.58
CA GLU A 123 9.33 20.06 -23.08
C GLU A 123 10.69 20.38 -22.45
N LYS A 124 11.50 21.17 -23.16
CA LYS A 124 12.81 21.66 -22.64
C LYS A 124 12.59 22.49 -21.36
N ASN A 125 13.60 22.48 -20.49
CA ASN A 125 13.62 23.23 -19.23
C ASN A 125 12.49 22.85 -18.24
N LYS A 126 12.04 21.60 -18.29
CA LYS A 126 11.16 21.03 -17.27
C LYS A 126 11.99 20.21 -16.28
N HIS A 127 11.66 20.33 -15.01
CA HIS A 127 12.35 19.66 -13.92
C HIS A 127 11.39 18.84 -13.06
N LEU A 128 11.87 17.71 -12.59
CA LEU A 128 11.15 16.87 -11.63
C LEU A 128 11.90 16.88 -10.30
N PHE A 129 11.16 17.14 -9.22
CA PHE A 129 11.62 16.95 -7.85
C PHE A 129 10.70 15.90 -7.18
N ALA A 130 11.22 14.71 -6.96
CA ALA A 130 10.47 13.60 -6.37
C ALA A 130 11.03 13.25 -4.99
N VAL A 131 10.14 13.08 -4.00
CA VAL A 131 10.49 12.66 -2.65
C VAL A 131 9.72 11.39 -2.33
N GLY A 132 10.41 10.40 -1.78
CA GLY A 132 9.79 9.13 -1.43
C GLY A 132 10.68 8.26 -0.56
N ASP A 133 10.07 7.27 0.05
CA ASP A 133 10.72 6.28 0.90
C ASP A 133 10.26 4.89 0.49
N ASP A 134 11.11 4.14 -0.21
CA ASP A 134 10.83 2.78 -0.69
C ASP A 134 10.47 1.82 0.46
N TRP A 135 10.98 2.04 1.67
CA TRP A 135 10.62 1.25 2.85
C TRP A 135 9.16 1.42 3.28
N GLN A 136 8.50 2.51 2.83
CA GLN A 136 7.09 2.80 3.08
C GLN A 136 6.18 2.42 1.91
N SER A 137 6.68 1.70 0.91
CA SER A 137 5.88 1.19 -0.21
C SER A 137 5.01 0.01 0.22
N ILE A 138 3.80 0.29 0.69
CA ILE A 138 2.83 -0.70 1.18
C ILE A 138 1.53 -0.73 0.35
N ASN A 139 1.43 0.10 -0.70
CA ASN A 139 0.20 0.33 -1.47
C ASN A 139 0.17 -0.40 -2.82
N ARG A 140 0.93 -1.48 -2.99
CA ARG A 140 0.95 -2.28 -4.22
C ARG A 140 -0.45 -2.77 -4.61
N PHE A 141 -1.27 -3.15 -3.64
CA PHE A 141 -2.66 -3.57 -3.86
C PHE A 141 -3.55 -2.46 -4.44
N ALA A 142 -3.15 -1.19 -4.32
CA ALA A 142 -3.81 -0.01 -4.87
C ALA A 142 -3.15 0.48 -6.18
N GLY A 143 -2.28 -0.34 -6.79
CA GLY A 143 -1.66 -0.04 -8.08
C GLY A 143 -0.31 0.66 -8.01
N SER A 144 0.26 0.89 -6.81
CA SER A 144 1.63 1.43 -6.69
C SER A 144 2.65 0.46 -7.27
N ASP A 145 3.64 0.99 -7.96
CA ASP A 145 4.71 0.21 -8.56
C ASP A 145 6.07 0.75 -8.13
N LEU A 146 6.76 -0.04 -7.29
CA LEU A 146 8.06 0.35 -6.75
C LEU A 146 9.12 0.52 -7.86
N SER A 147 8.97 -0.16 -9.01
CA SER A 147 9.89 -0.02 -10.14
C SER A 147 9.97 1.42 -10.64
N VAL A 148 8.89 2.20 -10.54
CA VAL A 148 8.88 3.63 -10.89
C VAL A 148 9.92 4.41 -10.09
N MET A 149 10.13 4.06 -8.83
CA MET A 149 11.14 4.69 -7.98
C MET A 149 12.54 4.07 -8.18
N THR A 150 12.64 2.75 -8.27
CA THR A 150 13.94 2.07 -8.38
C THR A 150 14.57 2.19 -9.77
N GLU A 151 13.75 2.42 -10.80
CA GLU A 151 14.17 2.62 -12.19
C GLU A 151 13.96 4.07 -12.65
N PHE A 152 14.07 5.01 -11.73
CA PHE A 152 13.77 6.43 -11.94
C PHE A 152 14.46 7.01 -13.19
N GLU A 153 15.76 6.76 -13.37
CA GLU A 153 16.52 7.31 -14.50
C GLU A 153 16.08 6.71 -15.85
N ASN A 154 15.58 5.49 -15.86
CA ASN A 154 15.04 4.86 -17.08
C ASN A 154 13.76 5.56 -17.55
N LEU A 155 12.95 6.05 -16.61
CA LEU A 155 11.65 6.65 -16.89
C LEU A 155 11.73 8.17 -17.10
N PHE A 156 12.56 8.86 -16.32
CA PHE A 156 12.58 10.32 -16.26
C PHE A 156 13.91 10.95 -16.70
N GLY A 157 14.91 10.12 -17.03
CA GLY A 157 16.24 10.58 -17.43
C GLY A 157 17.20 10.76 -16.25
N LYS A 158 18.38 11.29 -16.54
CA LYS A 158 19.46 11.46 -15.56
C LYS A 158 19.00 12.31 -14.36
N ALA A 159 19.32 11.86 -13.16
CA ALA A 159 18.91 12.50 -11.94
C ALA A 159 20.05 12.60 -10.92
N VAL A 160 19.90 13.56 -9.99
CA VAL A 160 20.74 13.64 -8.80
C VAL A 160 19.93 13.05 -7.64
N THR A 161 20.39 11.93 -7.11
CA THR A 161 19.75 11.27 -5.96
C THR A 161 20.41 11.75 -4.67
N LEU A 162 19.60 12.33 -3.78
CA LEU A 162 19.99 12.71 -2.44
C LEU A 162 19.32 11.78 -1.42
N LYS A 163 20.08 11.33 -0.42
CA LYS A 163 19.57 10.45 0.65
C LYS A 163 19.38 11.25 1.92
N LEU A 164 18.17 11.18 2.46
CA LEU A 164 17.87 11.67 3.80
C LEU A 164 18.07 10.51 4.79
N GLU A 165 19.23 10.46 5.40
CA GLU A 165 19.63 9.36 6.28
C GLU A 165 19.37 9.66 7.77
N LYS A 166 18.86 10.85 8.09
CA LYS A 166 18.63 11.29 9.46
C LYS A 166 17.14 11.38 9.76
N THR A 167 16.73 10.80 10.88
CA THR A 167 15.36 10.86 11.38
C THR A 167 15.30 11.50 12.78
N PHE A 168 14.20 12.17 13.07
CA PHE A 168 13.90 12.76 14.38
C PHE A 168 12.68 12.10 15.03
N ARG A 169 12.07 11.12 14.36
CA ARG A 169 10.81 10.50 14.76
C ARG A 169 11.01 9.36 15.76
N CYS A 170 11.95 8.47 15.51
CA CYS A 170 12.12 7.21 16.24
C CYS A 170 13.49 7.14 16.90
N PRO A 171 13.63 6.49 18.07
CA PRO A 171 14.93 6.22 18.66
C PRO A 171 15.78 5.30 17.78
N GLN A 172 17.10 5.40 17.86
CA GLN A 172 18.05 4.64 17.03
C GLN A 172 17.80 3.13 17.10
N SER A 173 17.54 2.61 18.29
CA SER A 173 17.27 1.18 18.48
C SER A 173 16.05 0.67 17.70
N LEU A 174 15.00 1.50 17.55
CA LEU A 174 13.84 1.17 16.71
C LEU A 174 14.17 1.26 15.22
N CYS A 175 14.97 2.25 14.81
CA CYS A 175 15.45 2.37 13.44
C CYS A 175 16.28 1.15 13.02
N ASP A 176 17.14 0.65 13.88
CA ASP A 176 17.98 -0.53 13.60
C ASP A 176 17.13 -1.80 13.47
N ILE A 177 16.15 -2.01 14.35
CA ILE A 177 15.26 -3.18 14.28
C ILE A 177 14.41 -3.15 13.00
N SER A 178 13.78 -2.02 12.71
CA SER A 178 12.93 -1.87 11.54
C SER A 178 13.74 -1.94 10.23
N GLY A 179 14.89 -1.29 10.19
CA GLY A 179 15.79 -1.30 9.05
C GLY A 179 16.31 -2.72 8.75
N ASN A 180 16.73 -3.47 9.77
CA ASN A 180 17.15 -4.86 9.61
C ASN A 180 16.00 -5.77 9.12
N PHE A 181 14.77 -5.47 9.51
CA PHE A 181 13.59 -6.21 9.05
C PHE A 181 13.29 -5.91 7.56
N VAL A 182 13.18 -4.64 7.20
CA VAL A 182 12.80 -4.23 5.84
C VAL A 182 13.84 -4.63 4.80
N GLN A 183 15.13 -4.48 5.12
CA GLN A 183 16.25 -4.82 4.22
C GLN A 183 16.43 -6.34 3.97
N LYS A 184 15.63 -7.20 4.60
CA LYS A 184 15.56 -8.62 4.21
C LYS A 184 14.93 -8.79 2.81
N ASN A 185 14.13 -7.84 2.34
CA ASN A 185 13.66 -7.82 0.97
C ASN A 185 14.77 -7.26 0.06
N PRO A 186 15.31 -8.07 -0.88
CA PRO A 186 16.42 -7.65 -1.74
C PRO A 186 16.05 -6.51 -2.70
N ARG A 187 14.78 -6.23 -2.90
CA ARG A 187 14.30 -5.13 -3.76
C ARG A 187 14.31 -3.77 -3.07
N GLN A 188 14.44 -3.73 -1.76
CA GLN A 188 14.51 -2.48 -1.00
C GLN A 188 15.89 -1.84 -1.14
N LEU A 189 15.91 -0.53 -1.26
CA LEU A 189 17.15 0.23 -1.31
C LEU A 189 17.89 0.12 0.03
N LYS A 190 19.16 -0.23 -0.04
CA LYS A 190 20.00 -0.30 1.16
C LYS A 190 20.31 1.11 1.64
N LYS A 191 19.90 1.41 2.87
CA LYS A 191 20.17 2.67 3.54
C LYS A 191 20.37 2.46 5.03
N LYS A 192 21.09 3.40 5.65
CA LYS A 192 21.23 3.47 7.11
C LYS A 192 20.47 4.71 7.58
N VAL A 193 19.64 4.53 8.60
CA VAL A 193 18.90 5.63 9.20
C VAL A 193 19.53 5.96 10.54
N ALA A 194 20.03 7.17 10.70
CA ALA A 194 20.56 7.70 11.95
C ALA A 194 19.50 8.51 12.67
N SER A 195 19.39 8.33 13.98
CA SER A 195 18.47 9.09 14.82
C SER A 195 19.22 9.98 15.82
N GLU A 196 18.71 11.18 16.05
CA GLU A 196 19.15 12.04 17.16
C GLU A 196 18.42 11.78 18.47
N GLN A 197 17.34 10.97 18.44
CA GLN A 197 16.67 10.60 19.68
C GLN A 197 17.53 9.60 20.46
N LYS A 198 17.51 9.75 21.80
CA LYS A 198 18.21 8.84 22.70
C LYS A 198 17.75 7.40 22.43
N ALA A 199 18.73 6.49 22.43
CA ALA A 199 18.42 5.06 22.34
C ALA A 199 17.57 4.64 23.56
N GLU A 200 16.52 3.90 23.31
CA GLU A 200 15.77 3.20 24.35
C GLU A 200 16.32 1.78 24.51
N ASP A 201 16.45 1.32 25.74
CA ASP A 201 16.96 -0.03 26.01
C ASP A 201 16.04 -1.12 25.46
N GLN A 202 14.72 -0.87 25.46
CA GLN A 202 13.69 -1.80 24.98
C GLN A 202 12.66 -1.10 24.08
N PRO A 203 12.99 -0.79 22.82
CA PRO A 203 12.07 -0.09 21.91
C PRO A 203 10.89 -0.97 21.50
N VAL A 204 10.98 -2.28 21.65
CA VAL A 204 9.93 -3.25 21.33
C VAL A 204 9.70 -4.16 22.54
N LYS A 205 8.44 -4.20 23.02
CA LYS A 205 8.00 -5.10 24.11
C LYS A 205 6.97 -6.08 23.58
N ILE A 206 7.18 -7.38 23.81
CA ILE A 206 6.24 -8.44 23.43
C ILE A 206 5.47 -8.88 24.67
N ILE A 207 4.15 -8.82 24.60
CA ILE A 207 3.24 -9.28 25.65
C ILE A 207 2.46 -10.48 25.14
N ARG A 208 2.61 -11.62 25.78
CA ARG A 208 1.86 -12.84 25.45
C ARG A 208 0.59 -12.90 26.30
N VAL A 209 -0.51 -13.25 25.67
CA VAL A 209 -1.80 -13.54 26.32
C VAL A 209 -2.28 -14.92 25.88
N ASP A 210 -2.89 -15.66 26.77
CA ASP A 210 -3.32 -17.05 26.53
C ASP A 210 -4.65 -17.12 25.77
N ASP A 211 -5.42 -16.00 25.78
CA ASP A 211 -6.76 -15.93 25.22
C ASP A 211 -7.01 -14.58 24.56
N GLU A 212 -7.72 -14.61 23.42
CA GLU A 212 -8.10 -13.41 22.66
C GLU A 212 -8.94 -12.43 23.50
N PHE A 213 -9.81 -12.93 24.40
CA PHE A 213 -10.60 -12.09 25.30
C PHE A 213 -9.75 -11.26 26.29
N LYS A 214 -8.51 -11.69 26.54
CA LYS A 214 -7.57 -10.97 27.41
C LYS A 214 -6.82 -9.85 26.72
N ILE A 215 -6.89 -9.75 25.37
CA ILE A 215 -6.15 -8.72 24.61
C ILE A 215 -6.52 -7.33 25.07
N ARG A 216 -7.83 -7.03 25.18
CA ARG A 216 -8.30 -5.70 25.63
C ARG A 216 -7.76 -5.33 27.01
N SER A 217 -7.79 -6.24 27.97
CA SER A 217 -7.27 -5.99 29.31
C SER A 217 -5.74 -5.85 29.35
N ALA A 218 -5.04 -6.58 28.48
CA ALA A 218 -3.60 -6.44 28.34
C ALA A 218 -3.21 -5.07 27.74
N ILE A 219 -3.98 -4.60 26.76
CA ILE A 219 -3.82 -3.26 26.19
C ILE A 219 -4.08 -2.19 27.25
N ALA A 220 -5.19 -2.30 28.00
CA ALA A 220 -5.53 -1.36 29.07
C ALA A 220 -4.39 -1.24 30.08
N ARG A 221 -3.92 -2.38 30.61
CA ARG A 221 -2.81 -2.42 31.56
C ARG A 221 -1.54 -1.78 30.97
N ARG A 222 -1.23 -2.04 29.67
CA ARG A 222 -0.05 -1.44 29.05
C ARG A 222 -0.19 0.07 28.91
N ILE A 223 -1.35 0.58 28.59
CA ILE A 223 -1.64 2.02 28.54
C ILE A 223 -1.44 2.64 29.93
N ASP A 224 -1.94 2.01 31.00
CA ASP A 224 -1.76 2.48 32.37
C ASP A 224 -0.28 2.52 32.76
N GLU A 225 0.50 1.46 32.43
CA GLU A 225 1.96 1.43 32.64
C GLU A 225 2.66 2.61 31.94
N LEU A 226 2.33 2.86 30.66
CA LEU A 226 2.93 3.94 29.86
C LEU A 226 2.55 5.32 30.41
N THR A 227 1.31 5.47 30.86
CA THR A 227 0.82 6.71 31.48
C THR A 227 1.53 7.00 32.79
N ALA A 228 1.77 5.97 33.61
CA ALA A 228 2.48 6.11 34.87
C ALA A 228 3.97 6.50 34.71
N LEU A 229 4.59 6.09 33.59
CA LEU A 229 5.98 6.42 33.26
C LEU A 229 6.14 7.84 32.69
N LYS A 230 5.07 8.45 32.21
CA LYS A 230 5.11 9.79 31.63
C LYS A 230 5.27 10.83 32.75
N ASN A 231 6.36 11.59 32.69
CA ASN A 231 6.44 12.82 33.45
C ASN A 231 5.33 13.78 33.04
N LEU A 232 4.70 14.47 33.99
CA LEU A 232 3.63 15.45 33.76
C LEU A 232 4.07 16.49 32.72
N SER A 233 3.83 16.22 31.45
CA SER A 233 3.97 17.16 30.35
C SER A 233 2.57 17.70 29.99
N ASP A 234 2.48 18.94 29.53
CA ASP A 234 1.22 19.59 29.17
C ASP A 234 0.43 18.94 28.01
N LYS A 235 1.03 17.95 27.33
CA LYS A 235 0.37 17.25 26.21
C LYS A 235 -0.05 15.85 26.62
N PRO A 236 -1.26 15.40 26.27
CA PRO A 236 -1.67 14.02 26.48
C PRO A 236 -0.72 13.04 25.77
N LEU A 237 -0.59 11.84 26.33
CA LEU A 237 0.17 10.76 25.70
C LEU A 237 -0.62 10.20 24.53
N LYS A 238 -0.06 10.24 23.32
CA LYS A 238 -0.71 9.73 22.12
C LYS A 238 -0.31 8.28 21.85
N ILE A 239 -1.28 7.39 21.81
CA ILE A 239 -1.07 5.95 21.58
C ILE A 239 -1.95 5.49 20.43
N TYR A 240 -1.34 4.84 19.43
CA TYR A 240 -2.10 4.11 18.41
C TYR A 240 -2.21 2.62 18.75
N VAL A 241 -3.44 2.10 18.68
CA VAL A 241 -3.68 0.65 18.60
C VAL A 241 -3.81 0.31 17.12
N LEU A 242 -2.79 -0.36 16.58
CA LEU A 242 -2.64 -0.59 15.15
C LEU A 242 -3.05 -2.02 14.80
N GLY A 243 -4.20 -2.17 14.15
CA GLY A 243 -4.72 -3.46 13.72
C GLY A 243 -4.54 -3.74 12.24
N ARG A 244 -4.68 -5.00 11.84
CA ARG A 244 -4.75 -5.39 10.42
C ARG A 244 -6.15 -5.14 9.84
N TYR A 245 -7.19 -5.38 10.64
CA TYR A 245 -8.59 -5.31 10.22
C TYR A 245 -9.38 -4.32 11.08
N ARG A 246 -10.35 -3.64 10.49
CA ARG A 246 -11.20 -2.66 11.20
C ARG A 246 -11.95 -3.26 12.39
N LYS A 247 -12.29 -4.55 12.35
CA LYS A 247 -12.96 -5.25 13.45
C LYS A 247 -12.11 -5.30 14.73
N GLU A 248 -10.79 -5.23 14.62
CA GLU A 248 -9.88 -5.25 15.76
C GLU A 248 -9.95 -3.98 16.63
N ARG A 249 -10.74 -2.98 16.20
CA ARG A 249 -11.15 -1.86 17.05
C ARG A 249 -11.85 -2.32 18.33
N GLU A 250 -12.42 -3.51 18.34
CA GLU A 250 -13.02 -4.12 19.53
C GLU A 250 -12.03 -4.33 20.69
N TYR A 251 -10.73 -4.40 20.40
CA TYR A 251 -9.70 -4.50 21.43
C TYR A 251 -9.39 -3.18 22.14
N LEU A 252 -9.93 -2.04 21.68
CA LEU A 252 -9.78 -0.78 22.40
C LEU A 252 -10.43 -0.84 23.78
N PRO A 253 -9.72 -0.44 24.84
CA PRO A 253 -10.31 -0.26 26.16
C PRO A 253 -11.34 0.89 26.16
N THR A 254 -12.37 0.78 26.98
CA THR A 254 -13.45 1.76 27.06
C THR A 254 -13.23 2.84 28.15
N ASN A 255 -12.49 2.50 29.20
CA ASN A 255 -12.22 3.41 30.30
C ASN A 255 -10.75 3.78 30.32
N LEU A 256 -10.42 4.88 29.65
CA LEU A 256 -9.04 5.38 29.54
C LEU A 256 -8.83 6.60 30.43
N ASN A 257 -7.58 6.77 30.88
CA ASN A 257 -7.16 7.96 31.61
C ASN A 257 -7.34 9.21 30.71
N PRO A 258 -7.90 10.32 31.20
CA PRO A 258 -8.07 11.58 30.46
C PRO A 258 -6.76 12.16 29.89
N ASN A 259 -5.63 11.83 30.47
CA ASN A 259 -4.31 12.30 30.03
C ASN A 259 -3.71 11.46 28.89
N VAL A 260 -4.48 10.53 28.30
CA VAL A 260 -4.05 9.67 27.22
C VAL A 260 -5.03 9.76 26.04
N GLU A 261 -4.51 10.04 24.88
CA GLU A 261 -5.25 9.96 23.61
C GLU A 261 -4.98 8.61 22.95
N VAL A 262 -5.98 7.75 22.91
CA VAL A 262 -5.85 6.43 22.30
C VAL A 262 -6.76 6.32 21.09
N GLU A 263 -6.18 6.01 19.94
CA GLU A 263 -6.92 5.85 18.69
C GLU A 263 -6.62 4.50 18.06
N PHE A 264 -7.65 3.87 17.48
CA PHE A 264 -7.48 2.70 16.65
C PHE A 264 -7.26 3.10 15.19
N VAL A 265 -6.18 2.61 14.60
CA VAL A 265 -5.86 2.77 13.17
C VAL A 265 -5.54 1.41 12.54
N THR A 266 -5.83 1.25 11.25
CA THR A 266 -5.34 0.06 10.54
C THR A 266 -3.93 0.31 10.00
N ALA A 267 -3.16 -0.76 9.78
CA ALA A 267 -1.79 -0.65 9.25
C ALA A 267 -1.72 0.20 7.97
N HIS A 268 -2.72 0.11 7.08
CA HIS A 268 -2.77 0.93 5.86
C HIS A 268 -3.14 2.39 6.13
N SER A 269 -4.08 2.63 7.05
CA SER A 269 -4.51 4.00 7.37
C SER A 269 -3.55 4.74 8.31
N SER A 270 -2.57 4.03 8.89
CA SER A 270 -1.57 4.64 9.77
C SER A 270 -0.41 5.28 9.01
N LYS A 271 -0.31 5.07 7.70
CA LYS A 271 0.74 5.69 6.88
C LYS A 271 0.68 7.22 7.01
N GLY A 272 1.84 7.84 7.25
CA GLY A 272 1.94 9.28 7.48
C GLY A 272 1.54 9.77 8.87
N LEU A 273 0.99 8.90 9.74
CA LEU A 273 0.61 9.26 11.11
C LEU A 273 1.76 9.05 12.09
N GLU A 274 1.68 9.74 13.24
CA GLU A 274 2.68 9.68 14.32
C GLU A 274 1.99 9.55 15.68
N ALA A 275 2.59 8.77 16.59
CA ALA A 275 2.20 8.62 17.97
C ALA A 275 3.43 8.40 18.86
N ASP A 276 3.30 8.68 20.17
CA ASP A 276 4.36 8.41 21.15
C ASP A 276 4.60 6.91 21.31
N HIS A 277 3.52 6.13 21.28
CA HIS A 277 3.58 4.66 21.33
C HIS A 277 2.61 4.02 20.33
N VAL A 278 2.99 2.81 19.89
CA VAL A 278 2.14 1.97 19.04
C VAL A 278 1.97 0.61 19.69
N ILE A 279 0.73 0.16 19.84
CA ILE A 279 0.39 -1.17 20.34
C ILE A 279 -0.21 -1.96 19.17
N ILE A 280 0.39 -3.10 18.83
CA ILE A 280 -0.10 -3.97 17.77
C ILE A 280 -0.74 -5.21 18.41
N PRO A 281 -2.07 -5.30 18.43
CA PRO A 281 -2.75 -6.48 18.93
C PRO A 281 -2.65 -7.65 17.95
N LYS A 282 -2.91 -8.85 18.45
CA LYS A 282 -3.12 -10.06 17.62
C LYS A 282 -2.00 -10.36 16.62
N MET A 283 -0.74 -10.22 17.04
CA MET A 283 0.43 -10.63 16.26
C MET A 283 0.53 -12.17 16.25
N THR A 284 -0.37 -12.80 15.50
CA THR A 284 -0.48 -14.26 15.38
C THR A 284 -0.28 -14.71 13.95
N SER A 285 0.12 -15.97 13.75
CA SER A 285 0.30 -16.60 12.44
C SER A 285 -0.97 -17.24 11.87
N GLU A 286 -2.15 -16.90 12.39
CA GLU A 286 -3.44 -17.37 11.89
C GLU A 286 -3.79 -16.73 10.54
N THR A 287 -4.78 -17.31 9.84
CA THR A 287 -5.25 -16.80 8.54
C THR A 287 -5.59 -15.31 8.58
N LEU A 288 -6.26 -14.86 9.66
CA LEU A 288 -6.60 -13.45 9.90
C LEU A 288 -5.68 -12.80 10.95
N GLY A 289 -4.47 -13.29 11.09
CA GLY A 289 -3.48 -12.73 11.99
C GLY A 289 -2.79 -11.48 11.43
N PHE A 290 -1.71 -11.08 12.10
CA PHE A 290 -0.83 -10.01 11.64
C PHE A 290 0.64 -10.46 11.77
N PRO A 291 1.31 -10.81 10.65
CA PRO A 291 0.85 -10.67 9.24
C PRO A 291 -0.30 -11.61 8.88
N SER A 292 -1.18 -11.14 8.00
CA SER A 292 -2.28 -11.94 7.48
C SER A 292 -1.78 -13.00 6.49
N GLN A 293 -2.35 -14.21 6.56
CA GLN A 293 -2.12 -15.26 5.56
C GLN A 293 -3.15 -15.20 4.40
N VAL A 294 -4.08 -14.24 4.44
CA VAL A 294 -5.00 -14.01 3.33
C VAL A 294 -4.20 -13.44 2.16
N ALA A 295 -3.98 -14.27 1.16
CA ALA A 295 -3.39 -13.84 -0.10
C ALA A 295 -4.47 -13.24 -1.01
N ASP A 296 -4.07 -12.29 -1.83
CA ASP A 296 -4.90 -11.82 -2.94
C ASP A 296 -5.17 -12.98 -3.92
N ASP A 297 -6.27 -12.88 -4.66
CA ASP A 297 -6.56 -13.89 -5.68
C ASP A 297 -5.40 -13.95 -6.69
N PRO A 298 -4.84 -15.14 -6.96
CA PRO A 298 -3.70 -15.27 -7.87
C PRO A 298 -3.93 -14.67 -9.26
N VAL A 299 -5.18 -14.52 -9.69
CA VAL A 299 -5.50 -13.88 -10.97
C VAL A 299 -5.06 -12.42 -11.01
N LEU A 300 -5.07 -11.70 -9.88
CA LEU A 300 -4.65 -10.30 -9.81
C LEU A 300 -3.20 -10.09 -10.24
N GLN A 301 -2.34 -11.10 -10.05
CA GLN A 301 -0.94 -11.05 -10.49
C GLN A 301 -0.77 -10.94 -12.00
N LEU A 302 -1.82 -11.24 -12.79
CA LEU A 302 -1.77 -11.04 -14.24
C LEU A 302 -1.89 -9.56 -14.63
N ALA A 303 -2.57 -8.77 -13.79
CA ALA A 303 -2.77 -7.34 -14.02
C ALA A 303 -1.78 -6.45 -13.23
N MET A 304 -1.09 -7.01 -12.22
CA MET A 304 -0.08 -6.30 -11.43
C MET A 304 1.26 -6.18 -12.20
N PRO A 305 2.13 -5.24 -11.80
CA PRO A 305 3.51 -5.18 -12.29
C PRO A 305 4.24 -6.51 -12.03
N SER A 306 5.14 -6.88 -12.95
CA SER A 306 5.97 -8.08 -12.81
C SER A 306 6.81 -8.02 -11.54
N GLU A 307 6.89 -9.15 -10.82
CA GLU A 307 7.76 -9.26 -9.64
C GLU A 307 9.22 -9.30 -10.01
#